data_961fa8ef3ed2574662c26c9a4a061be0
#
_entry.id   961fa8ef3ed2574662c26c9a4a061be0
#
_cell.length_a   1.000
_cell.length_b   1.000
_cell.length_c   1.000
_cell.angle_alpha   90.00
_cell.angle_beta   90.00
_cell.angle_gamma   90.00
#
_symmetry.space_group_name_H-M   'P 1'
#
loop_
_entity.id
_entity.type
_entity.pdbx_description
1 polymer ?
#
loop_
_entity_poly.entity_id
_entity_poly.type
_entity_poly.pdbx_seq_one_letter_code
_entity_poly.pdbx_strand_id
1 'polypeptide(L)'
;MDWLSRVSEDDVISNFASIFTDPDEDDLRMMDKVQELMDQIPPIEADFVRLYFFLHVKQTDIAEIFGVSQPTVCYRLKRAIRRIKYLLEVPRLDPEALREGVSGFLSDPLDVQILILMYETTCQSETAKRLGVTQGLVRHRFFRSIERMSENPNMRHYAGVFEAVAANLNLLREVRRPVRSARSGFFL
;
A
#
# COMPACT_ATOMS: atom_id res chain seq x y z
N MET A 1 -1.36 8.45 21.77
CA MET A 1 -2.69 8.48 21.12
C MET A 1 -2.58 7.89 19.74
N ASP A 2 -3.39 6.89 19.42
CA ASP A 2 -3.23 6.12 18.18
C ASP A 2 -3.77 6.93 16.98
N TRP A 3 -2.87 7.59 16.20
CA TRP A 3 -3.25 8.33 14.99
C TRP A 3 -3.83 7.40 13.91
N LEU A 4 -3.48 6.10 13.96
CA LEU A 4 -4.00 5.07 13.06
C LEU A 4 -5.53 4.94 13.15
N SER A 5 -6.09 5.18 14.35
CA SER A 5 -7.53 5.18 14.57
C SER A 5 -8.24 6.45 14.08
N ARG A 6 -7.50 7.55 13.85
CA ARG A 6 -8.05 8.84 13.40
C ARG A 6 -8.20 8.95 11.88
N VAL A 7 -7.63 8.00 11.11
CA VAL A 7 -7.71 8.04 9.65
C VAL A 7 -9.08 7.56 9.20
N SER A 8 -10.06 8.47 9.16
CA SER A 8 -11.30 8.22 8.43
C SER A 8 -11.00 8.06 6.94
N GLU A 9 -11.73 7.20 6.24
CA GLU A 9 -11.49 6.93 4.81
C GLU A 9 -11.66 8.17 3.91
N ASP A 10 -12.43 9.16 4.36
CA ASP A 10 -12.80 10.32 3.54
C ASP A 10 -11.71 11.40 3.49
N ASP A 11 -10.84 11.53 4.52
CA ASP A 11 -9.79 12.56 4.57
C ASP A 11 -8.43 12.06 5.02
N VAL A 12 -7.95 10.99 4.39
CA VAL A 12 -6.66 10.32 4.70
C VAL A 12 -5.48 11.30 4.65
N ILE A 13 -5.49 12.28 3.72
CA ILE A 13 -4.39 13.23 3.56
C ILE A 13 -4.36 14.23 4.71
N SER A 14 -5.48 14.84 5.07
CA SER A 14 -5.53 15.84 6.15
C SER A 14 -5.23 15.20 7.51
N ASN A 15 -5.75 14.01 7.76
CA ASN A 15 -5.46 13.29 9.00
C ASN A 15 -3.97 12.89 9.11
N PHE A 16 -3.33 12.52 8.00
CA PHE A 16 -1.90 12.26 8.00
C PHE A 16 -1.08 13.56 8.10
N ALA A 17 -1.56 14.65 7.50
CA ALA A 17 -0.93 15.97 7.57
C ALA A 17 -0.90 16.54 8.99
N SER A 18 -1.83 16.16 9.87
CA SER A 18 -1.85 16.66 11.26
C SER A 18 -0.58 16.32 12.03
N ILE A 19 0.08 15.20 11.74
CA ILE A 19 1.37 14.79 12.32
C ILE A 19 2.48 15.82 12.01
N PHE A 20 2.36 16.55 10.90
CA PHE A 20 3.38 17.48 10.40
C PHE A 20 3.06 18.95 10.64
N THR A 21 1.89 19.27 11.23
CA THR A 21 1.45 20.67 11.36
C THR A 21 1.91 21.30 12.67
N ASP A 22 1.84 20.56 13.78
CA ASP A 22 2.31 20.99 15.11
C ASP A 22 2.69 19.72 15.88
N PRO A 23 3.85 19.11 15.57
CA PRO A 23 4.21 17.78 16.04
C PRO A 23 4.56 17.78 17.54
N ASP A 24 3.92 16.91 18.29
CA ASP A 24 4.36 16.53 19.63
C ASP A 24 5.49 15.47 19.59
N GLU A 25 5.96 15.02 20.76
CA GLU A 25 7.04 14.01 20.81
C GLU A 25 6.65 12.67 20.15
N ASP A 26 5.39 12.27 20.24
CA ASP A 26 4.90 11.04 19.63
C ASP A 26 4.77 11.20 18.11
N ASP A 27 4.38 12.39 17.65
CA ASP A 27 4.34 12.74 16.22
C ASP A 27 5.74 12.77 15.61
N LEU A 28 6.75 13.33 16.31
CA LEU A 28 8.15 13.32 15.85
C LEU A 28 8.67 11.88 15.70
N ARG A 29 8.43 11.00 16.68
CA ARG A 29 8.78 9.58 16.58
C ARG A 29 8.05 8.88 15.43
N MET A 30 6.82 9.29 15.13
CA MET A 30 6.06 8.76 14.01
C MET A 30 6.63 9.24 12.67
N MET A 31 7.04 10.51 12.57
CA MET A 31 7.71 11.05 11.38
C MET A 31 9.01 10.29 11.05
N ASP A 32 9.82 9.98 12.07
CA ASP A 32 11.03 9.17 11.90
C ASP A 32 10.70 7.77 11.35
N LYS A 33 9.69 7.10 11.92
CA LYS A 33 9.23 5.80 11.40
C LYS A 33 8.71 5.88 9.98
N VAL A 34 7.94 6.93 9.65
CA VAL A 34 7.46 7.15 8.28
C VAL A 34 8.64 7.32 7.34
N GLN A 35 9.67 8.05 7.73
CA GLN A 35 10.87 8.26 6.92
C GLN A 35 11.62 6.96 6.66
N GLU A 36 11.78 6.09 7.66
CA GLU A 36 12.37 4.75 7.51
C GLU A 36 11.57 3.85 6.54
N LEU A 37 10.25 4.02 6.50
CA LEU A 37 9.38 3.23 5.62
C LEU A 37 9.35 3.71 4.18
N MET A 38 9.85 4.91 3.88
CA MET A 38 9.84 5.44 2.51
C MET A 38 10.65 4.60 1.52
N ASP A 39 11.69 3.91 1.98
CA ASP A 39 12.48 3.02 1.14
C ASP A 39 11.75 1.70 0.80
N GLN A 40 10.64 1.40 1.51
CA GLN A 40 9.83 0.20 1.32
C GLN A 40 8.60 0.43 0.43
N ILE A 41 8.34 1.67 0.02
CA ILE A 41 7.26 2.03 -0.90
C ILE A 41 7.82 2.40 -2.28
N PRO A 42 6.99 2.38 -3.36
CA PRO A 42 7.46 2.77 -4.68
C PRO A 42 8.11 4.16 -4.68
N PRO A 43 9.29 4.35 -5.31
CA PRO A 43 10.06 5.59 -5.25
C PRO A 43 9.25 6.85 -5.55
N ILE A 44 8.42 6.82 -6.58
CA ILE A 44 7.58 7.97 -6.95
C ILE A 44 6.51 8.31 -5.89
N GLU A 45 6.05 7.32 -5.12
CA GLU A 45 5.12 7.53 -4.00
C GLU A 45 5.87 8.13 -2.81
N ALA A 46 7.11 7.67 -2.55
CA ALA A 46 8.00 8.23 -1.54
C ALA A 46 8.34 9.69 -1.83
N ASP A 47 8.66 10.02 -3.10
CA ASP A 47 8.93 11.39 -3.51
C ASP A 47 7.73 12.31 -3.29
N PHE A 48 6.52 11.84 -3.58
CA PHE A 48 5.30 12.62 -3.34
C PHE A 48 5.04 12.86 -1.85
N VAL A 49 5.27 11.86 -1.01
CA VAL A 49 5.17 11.99 0.45
C VAL A 49 6.19 12.99 0.97
N ARG A 50 7.46 12.86 0.55
CA ARG A 50 8.55 13.76 0.94
C ARG A 50 8.26 15.20 0.56
N LEU A 51 7.87 15.45 -0.69
CA LEU A 51 7.56 16.79 -1.17
C LEU A 51 6.38 17.41 -0.45
N TYR A 52 5.28 16.67 -0.29
CA TYR A 52 4.06 17.23 0.26
C TYR A 52 4.10 17.41 1.79
N PHE A 53 4.53 16.38 2.54
CA PHE A 53 4.47 16.40 4.01
C PHE A 53 5.73 16.95 4.66
N PHE A 54 6.91 16.65 4.15
CA PHE A 54 8.16 17.10 4.76
C PHE A 54 8.64 18.45 4.21
N LEU A 55 8.42 18.72 2.92
CA LEU A 55 8.86 19.96 2.27
C LEU A 55 7.71 20.95 2.01
N HIS A 56 6.48 20.60 2.42
CA HIS A 56 5.29 21.44 2.32
C HIS A 56 5.00 21.98 0.91
N VAL A 57 5.40 21.24 -0.14
CA VAL A 57 5.14 21.60 -1.53
C VAL A 57 3.66 21.34 -1.86
N LYS A 58 3.00 22.30 -2.52
CA LYS A 58 1.58 22.15 -2.90
C LYS A 58 1.40 21.02 -3.94
N GLN A 59 0.25 20.36 -3.90
CA GLN A 59 -0.07 19.30 -4.88
C GLN A 59 -0.07 19.78 -6.33
N THR A 60 -0.39 21.04 -6.59
CA THR A 60 -0.32 21.67 -7.90
C THR A 60 1.12 21.74 -8.42
N ASP A 61 2.04 22.15 -7.56
CA ASP A 61 3.46 22.32 -7.91
C ASP A 61 4.12 20.94 -8.08
N ILE A 62 3.75 19.95 -7.26
CA ILE A 62 4.17 18.56 -7.45
C ILE A 62 3.65 18.03 -8.79
N ALA A 63 2.41 18.36 -9.16
CA ALA A 63 1.85 17.96 -10.44
C ALA A 63 2.64 18.51 -11.62
N GLU A 64 3.06 19.78 -11.56
CA GLU A 64 3.92 20.42 -12.57
C GLU A 64 5.30 19.76 -12.64
N ILE A 65 5.97 19.54 -11.49
CA ILE A 65 7.30 18.92 -11.42
C ILE A 65 7.31 17.53 -12.09
N PHE A 66 6.26 16.73 -11.87
CA PHE A 66 6.19 15.37 -12.41
C PHE A 66 5.42 15.23 -13.72
N GLY A 67 4.92 16.33 -14.30
CA GLY A 67 4.15 16.31 -15.54
C GLY A 67 2.85 15.50 -15.44
N VAL A 68 2.18 15.53 -14.31
CA VAL A 68 0.91 14.80 -14.04
C VAL A 68 -0.19 15.76 -13.61
N SER A 69 -1.43 15.31 -13.55
CA SER A 69 -2.53 16.13 -13.03
C SER A 69 -2.54 16.16 -11.49
N GLN A 70 -3.03 17.26 -10.90
CA GLN A 70 -3.21 17.36 -9.44
C GLN A 70 -4.08 16.22 -8.86
N PRO A 71 -5.17 15.77 -9.48
CA PRO A 71 -5.89 14.58 -9.02
C PRO A 71 -5.03 13.31 -9.00
N THR A 72 -4.06 13.18 -9.93
CA THR A 72 -3.11 12.07 -9.92
C THR A 72 -2.18 12.13 -8.70
N VAL A 73 -1.71 13.32 -8.34
CA VAL A 73 -0.90 13.54 -7.12
C VAL A 73 -1.70 13.16 -5.88
N CYS A 74 -2.92 13.69 -5.75
CA CYS A 74 -3.83 13.37 -4.65
C CYS A 74 -4.06 11.85 -4.52
N TYR A 75 -4.34 11.17 -5.63
CA TYR A 75 -4.51 9.72 -5.66
C TYR A 75 -3.26 8.97 -5.17
N ARG A 76 -2.06 9.37 -5.65
CA ARG A 76 -0.80 8.73 -5.28
C ARG A 76 -0.44 8.98 -3.82
N LEU A 77 -0.68 10.18 -3.28
CA LEU A 77 -0.52 10.48 -1.86
C LEU A 77 -1.42 9.59 -0.99
N LYS A 78 -2.72 9.50 -1.31
CA LYS A 78 -3.64 8.60 -0.58
C LYS A 78 -3.16 7.15 -0.59
N ARG A 79 -2.63 6.70 -1.71
CA ARG A 79 -2.11 5.35 -1.86
C ARG A 79 -0.84 5.13 -1.03
N ALA A 80 0.09 6.09 -1.04
CA ALA A 80 1.32 6.04 -0.26
C ALA A 80 1.03 6.00 1.24
N ILE A 81 0.14 6.86 1.73
CA ILE A 81 -0.25 6.90 3.14
C ILE A 81 -0.84 5.56 3.58
N ARG A 82 -1.72 4.97 2.78
CA ARG A 82 -2.30 3.65 3.11
C ARG A 82 -1.25 2.55 3.17
N ARG A 83 -0.22 2.60 2.31
CA ARG A 83 0.91 1.67 2.41
C ARG A 83 1.73 1.89 3.67
N ILE A 84 2.06 3.13 3.97
CA ILE A 84 2.78 3.48 5.20
C ILE A 84 1.99 2.98 6.41
N LYS A 85 0.69 3.26 6.46
CA LYS A 85 -0.18 2.75 7.53
C LYS A 85 -0.11 1.23 7.64
N TYR A 86 -0.24 0.51 6.53
CA TYR A 86 -0.11 -0.94 6.50
C TYR A 86 1.24 -1.41 7.04
N LEU A 87 2.35 -0.80 6.60
CA LEU A 87 3.70 -1.15 7.05
C LEU A 87 3.94 -0.86 8.54
N LEU A 88 3.22 0.09 9.12
CA LEU A 88 3.24 0.38 10.55
C LEU A 88 2.41 -0.61 11.38
N GLU A 89 1.29 -1.08 10.84
CA GLU A 89 0.34 -1.98 11.53
C GLU A 89 0.75 -3.45 11.44
N VAL A 90 1.38 -3.87 10.34
CA VAL A 90 1.73 -5.28 10.13
C VAL A 90 3.03 -5.62 10.86
N PRO A 91 3.04 -6.67 11.71
CA PRO A 91 4.25 -7.16 12.32
C PRO A 91 5.31 -7.47 11.24
N ARG A 92 6.50 -6.92 11.38
CA ARG A 92 7.61 -7.24 10.49
C ARG A 92 8.04 -8.68 10.76
N LEU A 93 7.72 -9.56 9.83
CA LEU A 93 8.26 -10.91 9.80
C LEU A 93 9.58 -10.87 9.02
N ASP A 94 10.55 -11.65 9.49
CA ASP A 94 11.75 -11.87 8.71
C ASP A 94 11.38 -12.52 7.36
N PRO A 95 11.75 -11.90 6.21
CA PRO A 95 11.40 -12.41 4.89
C PRO A 95 11.93 -13.82 4.62
N GLU A 96 13.08 -14.18 5.19
CA GLU A 96 13.64 -15.52 5.02
C GLU A 96 12.85 -16.56 5.82
N ALA A 97 12.49 -16.27 7.07
CA ALA A 97 11.63 -17.14 7.87
C ALA A 97 10.24 -17.30 7.22
N LEU A 98 9.68 -16.20 6.65
CA LEU A 98 8.43 -16.24 5.91
C LEU A 98 8.57 -17.12 4.66
N ARG A 99 9.66 -16.97 3.91
CA ARG A 99 9.99 -17.78 2.73
C ARG A 99 10.08 -19.26 3.06
N GLU A 100 10.85 -19.60 4.09
CA GLU A 100 10.99 -20.98 4.56
C GLU A 100 9.64 -21.58 4.95
N GLY A 101 8.84 -20.83 5.72
CA GLY A 101 7.52 -21.27 6.17
C GLY A 101 6.57 -21.60 5.03
N VAL A 102 6.55 -20.80 3.97
CA VAL A 102 5.63 -21.02 2.82
C VAL A 102 6.19 -21.99 1.78
N SER A 103 7.53 -22.10 1.65
CA SER A 103 8.18 -22.98 0.65
C SER A 103 7.93 -24.46 0.92
N GLY A 104 7.76 -24.86 2.18
CA GLY A 104 7.39 -26.23 2.54
C GLY A 104 5.97 -26.63 2.11
N PHE A 105 5.11 -25.66 1.87
CA PHE A 105 3.70 -25.89 1.49
C PHE A 105 3.43 -25.64 0.01
N LEU A 106 4.06 -24.64 -0.58
CA LEU A 106 3.88 -24.27 -1.99
C LEU A 106 4.97 -24.93 -2.84
N SER A 107 4.55 -25.80 -3.75
CA SER A 107 5.48 -26.55 -4.63
C SER A 107 6.02 -25.70 -5.78
N ASP A 108 5.33 -24.61 -6.18
CA ASP A 108 5.76 -23.75 -7.28
C ASP A 108 6.61 -22.59 -6.73
N PRO A 109 7.91 -22.50 -7.08
CA PRO A 109 8.78 -21.40 -6.63
C PRO A 109 8.26 -20.02 -7.02
N LEU A 110 7.52 -19.88 -8.12
CA LEU A 110 6.95 -18.60 -8.53
C LEU A 110 5.85 -18.14 -7.58
N ASP A 111 5.04 -19.05 -7.03
CA ASP A 111 4.02 -18.72 -6.04
C ASP A 111 4.68 -18.17 -4.75
N VAL A 112 5.78 -18.80 -4.29
CA VAL A 112 6.58 -18.31 -3.16
C VAL A 112 7.14 -16.91 -3.43
N GLN A 113 7.78 -16.72 -4.58
CA GLN A 113 8.35 -15.41 -4.95
C GLN A 113 7.27 -14.31 -5.00
N ILE A 114 6.10 -14.62 -5.56
CA ILE A 114 4.96 -13.70 -5.61
C ILE A 114 4.53 -13.32 -4.19
N LEU A 115 4.37 -14.28 -3.29
CA LEU A 115 3.95 -14.01 -1.90
C LEU A 115 4.96 -13.10 -1.18
N ILE A 116 6.24 -13.42 -1.25
CA ILE A 116 7.30 -12.62 -0.58
C ILE A 116 7.35 -11.21 -1.16
N LEU A 117 7.40 -11.07 -2.48
CA LEU A 117 7.43 -9.73 -3.11
C LEU A 117 6.14 -8.93 -2.87
N MET A 118 5.00 -9.58 -2.78
CA MET A 118 3.74 -8.93 -2.42
C MET A 118 3.73 -8.47 -0.96
N TYR A 119 4.35 -9.24 -0.06
CA TYR A 119 4.55 -8.84 1.33
C TYR A 119 5.47 -7.61 1.45
N GLU A 120 6.60 -7.61 0.74
CA GLU A 120 7.58 -6.52 0.76
C GLU A 120 7.05 -5.24 0.09
N THR A 121 6.44 -5.36 -1.09
CA THR A 121 6.11 -4.19 -1.93
C THR A 121 4.67 -3.72 -1.77
N THR A 122 3.76 -4.57 -1.30
CA THR A 122 2.30 -4.34 -1.33
C THR A 122 1.79 -3.85 -2.71
N CYS A 123 2.50 -4.21 -3.79
CA CYS A 123 2.29 -3.67 -5.12
C CYS A 123 2.34 -4.72 -6.23
N GLN A 124 1.18 -5.10 -6.77
CA GLN A 124 1.10 -6.09 -7.86
C GLN A 124 1.89 -5.69 -9.11
N SER A 125 1.90 -4.41 -9.49
CA SER A 125 2.62 -3.94 -10.68
C SER A 125 4.13 -3.97 -10.48
N GLU A 126 4.62 -3.64 -9.31
CA GLU A 126 6.05 -3.72 -8.98
C GLU A 126 6.51 -5.19 -8.89
N THR A 127 5.73 -6.04 -8.22
CA THR A 127 5.97 -7.49 -8.19
C THR A 127 6.02 -8.09 -9.59
N ALA A 128 5.06 -7.73 -10.45
CA ALA A 128 5.02 -8.20 -11.84
C ALA A 128 6.26 -7.78 -12.62
N LYS A 129 6.69 -6.53 -12.45
CA LYS A 129 7.89 -5.99 -13.09
C LYS A 129 9.16 -6.73 -12.65
N ARG A 130 9.33 -6.95 -11.33
CA ARG A 130 10.51 -7.66 -10.78
C ARG A 130 10.60 -9.12 -11.24
N LEU A 131 9.45 -9.78 -11.40
CA LEU A 131 9.37 -11.18 -11.84
C LEU A 131 9.31 -11.37 -13.36
N GLY A 132 9.19 -10.30 -14.14
CA GLY A 132 9.03 -10.39 -15.59
C GLY A 132 7.71 -11.04 -16.03
N VAL A 133 6.65 -10.92 -15.24
CA VAL A 133 5.33 -11.53 -15.50
C VAL A 133 4.22 -10.47 -15.58
N THR A 134 3.02 -10.88 -15.97
CA THR A 134 1.87 -9.95 -16.02
C THR A 134 1.29 -9.71 -14.62
N GLN A 135 0.76 -8.49 -14.39
CA GLN A 135 0.06 -8.15 -13.16
C GLN A 135 -1.16 -9.07 -12.89
N GLY A 136 -1.83 -9.52 -13.96
CA GLY A 136 -2.95 -10.47 -13.86
C GLY A 136 -2.51 -11.83 -13.31
N LEU A 137 -1.34 -12.33 -13.74
CA LEU A 137 -0.76 -13.57 -13.23
C LEU A 137 -0.37 -13.45 -11.75
N VAL A 138 0.32 -12.35 -11.36
CA VAL A 138 0.65 -12.07 -9.95
C VAL A 138 -0.61 -12.10 -9.10
N ARG A 139 -1.64 -11.36 -9.52
CA ARG A 139 -2.90 -11.32 -8.81
C ARG A 139 -3.55 -12.70 -8.64
N HIS A 140 -3.68 -13.44 -9.72
CA HIS A 140 -4.34 -14.76 -9.72
C HIS A 140 -3.60 -15.72 -8.79
N ARG A 141 -2.27 -15.83 -8.92
CA ARG A 141 -1.45 -16.71 -8.11
C ARG A 141 -1.41 -16.30 -6.64
N PHE A 142 -1.33 -15.01 -6.35
CA PHE A 142 -1.35 -14.48 -4.99
C PHE A 142 -2.63 -14.89 -4.24
N PHE A 143 -3.80 -14.63 -4.80
CA PHE A 143 -5.06 -14.97 -4.14
C PHE A 143 -5.29 -16.49 -4.04
N ARG A 144 -4.94 -17.24 -5.08
CA ARG A 144 -5.00 -18.71 -5.05
C ARG A 144 -4.10 -19.30 -3.95
N SER A 145 -2.92 -18.75 -3.76
CA SER A 145 -2.00 -19.22 -2.71
C SER A 145 -2.55 -18.95 -1.31
N ILE A 146 -3.16 -17.78 -1.08
CA ILE A 146 -3.83 -17.45 0.18
C ILE A 146 -4.97 -18.44 0.45
N GLU A 147 -5.85 -18.66 -0.52
CA GLU A 147 -6.98 -19.59 -0.40
C GLU A 147 -6.51 -20.99 0.01
N ARG A 148 -5.51 -21.54 -0.67
CA ARG A 148 -4.92 -22.85 -0.34
C ARG A 148 -4.30 -22.89 1.06
N MET A 149 -3.63 -21.80 1.50
CA MET A 149 -3.08 -21.72 2.85
C MET A 149 -4.18 -21.61 3.92
N SER A 150 -5.26 -20.89 3.65
CA SER A 150 -6.39 -20.72 4.58
C SER A 150 -7.12 -22.04 4.85
N GLU A 151 -7.14 -22.95 3.86
CA GLU A 151 -7.72 -24.29 3.99
C GLU A 151 -6.86 -25.23 4.85
N ASN A 152 -5.56 -24.93 5.04
CA ASN A 152 -4.65 -25.76 5.82
C ASN A 152 -4.47 -25.19 7.24
N PRO A 153 -4.85 -25.93 8.31
CA PRO A 153 -4.74 -25.47 9.69
C PRO A 153 -3.32 -25.02 10.09
N ASN A 154 -2.28 -25.69 9.57
CA ASN A 154 -0.87 -25.36 9.88
C ASN A 154 -0.38 -24.10 9.17
N MET A 155 -1.08 -23.65 8.12
CA MET A 155 -0.72 -22.48 7.33
C MET A 155 -1.57 -21.25 7.66
N ARG A 156 -2.57 -21.34 8.53
CA ARG A 156 -3.47 -20.23 8.87
C ARG A 156 -2.76 -18.98 9.35
N HIS A 157 -1.65 -19.15 10.09
CA HIS A 157 -0.85 -18.02 10.54
C HIS A 157 -0.29 -17.22 9.34
N TYR A 158 0.28 -17.90 8.36
CA TYR A 158 0.80 -17.28 7.15
C TYR A 158 -0.34 -16.73 6.27
N ALA A 159 -1.45 -17.45 6.13
CA ALA A 159 -2.62 -16.97 5.42
C ALA A 159 -3.09 -15.62 5.95
N GLY A 160 -3.21 -15.46 7.28
CA GLY A 160 -3.60 -14.20 7.91
C GLY A 160 -2.70 -13.02 7.59
N VAL A 161 -1.37 -13.24 7.48
CA VAL A 161 -0.42 -12.20 7.04
C VAL A 161 -0.73 -11.75 5.62
N PHE A 162 -0.92 -12.69 4.69
CA PHE A 162 -1.20 -12.35 3.29
C PHE A 162 -2.62 -11.85 3.06
N GLU A 163 -3.59 -12.23 3.90
CA GLU A 163 -4.93 -11.64 3.93
C GLU A 163 -4.88 -10.16 4.32
N ALA A 164 -4.03 -9.77 5.27
CA ALA A 164 -3.79 -8.37 5.60
C ALA A 164 -3.18 -7.60 4.42
N VAL A 165 -2.23 -8.21 3.68
CA VAL A 165 -1.72 -7.64 2.42
C VAL A 165 -2.85 -7.49 1.39
N ALA A 166 -3.69 -8.52 1.24
CA ALA A 166 -4.82 -8.53 0.29
C ALA A 166 -5.86 -7.45 0.62
N ALA A 167 -6.18 -7.26 1.90
CA ALA A 167 -7.10 -6.22 2.36
C ALA A 167 -6.60 -4.82 1.95
N ASN A 168 -5.30 -4.55 2.14
CA ASN A 168 -4.70 -3.28 1.72
C ASN A 168 -4.77 -3.08 0.20
N LEU A 169 -4.59 -4.13 -0.59
CA LEU A 169 -4.76 -4.08 -2.05
C LEU A 169 -6.19 -3.75 -2.48
N ASN A 170 -7.19 -4.24 -1.76
CA ASN A 170 -8.60 -3.97 -2.05
C ASN A 170 -8.97 -2.52 -1.73
N LEU A 171 -8.52 -1.98 -0.61
CA LEU A 171 -8.66 -0.56 -0.27
C LEU A 171 -8.05 0.35 -1.36
N LEU A 172 -6.91 -0.04 -1.94
CA LEU A 172 -6.30 0.67 -3.07
C LEU A 172 -7.09 0.57 -4.38
N ARG A 173 -8.05 -0.37 -4.50
CA ARG A 173 -8.93 -0.52 -5.66
C ARG A 173 -10.16 0.36 -5.61
N GLU A 174 -10.75 0.56 -4.45
CA GLU A 174 -11.94 1.39 -4.29
C GLU A 174 -11.66 2.83 -4.71
N VAL A 175 -10.44 3.32 -4.45
CA VAL A 175 -9.99 4.64 -4.94
C VAL A 175 -9.92 4.73 -6.48
N ARG A 176 -9.88 3.60 -7.21
CA ARG A 176 -9.83 3.60 -8.69
C ARG A 176 -11.19 3.72 -9.38
N ARG A 177 -12.30 3.65 -8.67
CA ARG A 177 -13.61 3.90 -9.27
C ARG A 177 -13.79 5.42 -9.38
N PRO A 178 -13.70 6.02 -10.59
CA PRO A 178 -14.15 7.38 -10.76
C PRO A 178 -15.62 7.38 -10.35
N VAL A 179 -15.99 8.32 -9.50
CA VAL A 179 -17.40 8.63 -9.28
C VAL A 179 -18.01 8.82 -10.67
N ARG A 180 -18.85 7.88 -11.10
CA ARG A 180 -19.66 8.08 -12.29
C ARG A 180 -20.50 9.31 -11.98
N SER A 181 -20.10 10.46 -12.53
CA SER A 181 -20.96 11.62 -12.52
C SER A 181 -22.28 11.16 -13.13
N ALA A 182 -23.34 11.23 -12.33
CA ALA A 182 -24.67 11.06 -12.81
C ALA A 182 -24.83 12.05 -13.98
N ARG A 183 -24.81 11.56 -15.21
CA ARG A 183 -25.29 12.33 -16.34
C ARG A 183 -26.77 12.51 -16.06
N SER A 184 -27.12 13.67 -15.51
CA SER A 184 -28.46 14.19 -15.54
C SER A 184 -28.81 14.32 -17.01
N GLY A 185 -29.58 13.37 -17.53
CA GLY A 185 -30.24 13.48 -18.80
C GLY A 185 -31.31 14.57 -18.67
N PHE A 186 -31.00 15.75 -19.17
CA PHE A 186 -32.02 16.66 -19.64
C PHE A 186 -32.29 16.28 -21.10
N PHE A 187 -33.36 15.55 -21.30
CA PHE A 187 -34.10 15.59 -22.58
C PHE A 187 -35.26 16.56 -22.41
N LEU A 188 -35.22 17.61 -23.16
CA LEU A 188 -36.40 18.31 -23.70
C LEU A 188 -36.71 17.73 -25.06
#